data_0330625ff288545292c59e29730f3cac
#
_entry.id   0330625ff288545292c59e29730f3cac
#
_cell.length_a   1.000
_cell.length_b   1.000
_cell.length_c   1.000
_cell.angle_alpha   90.00
_cell.angle_beta   90.00
_cell.angle_gamma   90.00
#
_symmetry.space_group_name_H-M   'P 1'
#
loop_
_entity.id
_entity.type
_entity.pdbx_description
1 polymer ?
#
loop_
_entity_poly.entity_id
_entity_poly.type
_entity_poly.pdbx_seq_one_letter_code
_entity_poly.pdbx_strand_id
1 'polypeptide(L)'
;MGDVLHTLPSLTDAMRAVPGIRFDWVVEEGFAQIPTWHEAVDRVIPVAIRRWRKAWFSAPIKAERKAFREAVQAQRYDAIIDAQGLVKSAALVTRLARGVKHGMDWQTAREPLASLFYNRRHHIAKQQHAVERIRELFAKSLGYAKPETQGDYAISQHFLHGSQQTDAPYLIFLHATTRDDKHW
;
A
#
# COMPACT_ATOMS: atom_id res chain seq x y z
N MET A 1 0.03 -1.83 -9.67
CA MET A 1 0.59 -3.10 -9.16
C MET A 1 1.93 -2.87 -8.45
N GLY A 2 2.93 -2.30 -9.09
CA GLY A 2 4.27 -2.10 -8.50
C GLY A 2 4.25 -1.45 -7.11
N ASP A 3 3.56 -0.32 -6.94
CA ASP A 3 3.49 0.39 -5.65
C ASP A 3 2.92 -0.49 -4.52
N VAL A 4 1.98 -1.40 -4.84
CA VAL A 4 1.41 -2.33 -3.85
C VAL A 4 2.45 -3.37 -3.43
N LEU A 5 3.14 -3.99 -4.39
CA LEU A 5 4.21 -4.96 -4.10
C LEU A 5 5.37 -4.30 -3.32
N HIS A 6 5.78 -3.10 -3.72
CA HIS A 6 6.87 -2.37 -3.05
C HIS A 6 6.57 -2.02 -1.58
N THR A 7 5.32 -2.08 -1.16
CA THR A 7 4.94 -1.81 0.23
C THR A 7 5.03 -3.05 1.14
N LEU A 8 4.98 -4.27 0.59
CA LEU A 8 5.02 -5.50 1.39
C LEU A 8 6.24 -5.59 2.33
N PRO A 9 7.49 -5.26 1.90
CA PRO A 9 8.63 -5.30 2.80
C PRO A 9 8.52 -4.40 4.03
N SER A 10 7.76 -3.31 3.91
CA SER A 10 7.53 -2.40 5.04
C SER A 10 6.64 -3.00 6.11
N LEU A 11 5.70 -3.87 5.72
CA LEU A 11 4.86 -4.61 6.66
C LEU A 11 5.69 -5.69 7.39
N THR A 12 6.56 -6.37 6.66
CA THR A 12 7.48 -7.36 7.24
C THR A 12 8.40 -6.72 8.28
N ASP A 13 9.01 -5.58 7.95
CA ASP A 13 9.84 -4.83 8.89
C ASP A 13 9.04 -4.40 10.13
N ALA A 14 7.85 -3.85 9.92
CA ALA A 14 7.00 -3.40 11.01
C ALA A 14 6.57 -4.56 11.92
N MET A 15 6.21 -5.70 11.35
CA MET A 15 5.83 -6.90 12.10
C MET A 15 6.97 -7.42 12.98
N ARG A 16 8.20 -7.35 12.48
CA ARG A 16 9.40 -7.75 13.25
C ARG A 16 9.77 -6.74 14.34
N ALA A 17 9.49 -5.46 14.11
CA ALA A 17 9.87 -4.37 15.03
C ALA A 17 8.81 -4.06 16.09
N VAL A 18 7.52 -4.27 15.79
CA VAL A 18 6.39 -3.90 16.65
C VAL A 18 5.55 -5.15 16.92
N PRO A 19 5.70 -5.79 18.08
CA PRO A 19 4.97 -7.00 18.41
C PRO A 19 3.44 -6.81 18.33
N GLY A 20 2.77 -7.73 17.65
CA GLY A 20 1.31 -7.73 17.53
C GLY A 20 0.73 -6.69 16.57
N ILE A 21 1.56 -5.98 15.80
CA ILE A 21 1.06 -5.04 14.79
C ILE A 21 0.24 -5.76 13.72
N ARG A 22 -0.87 -5.14 13.32
CA ARG A 22 -1.75 -5.64 12.25
C ARG A 22 -2.14 -4.49 11.34
N PHE A 23 -2.43 -4.81 10.07
CA PHE A 23 -2.74 -3.81 9.06
C PHE A 23 -4.10 -4.06 8.42
N ASP A 24 -4.90 -3.00 8.34
CA ASP A 24 -5.96 -2.88 7.36
C ASP A 24 -5.40 -2.16 6.14
N TRP A 25 -5.57 -2.72 4.97
CA TRP A 25 -4.99 -2.16 3.75
C TRP A 25 -6.06 -1.68 2.78
N VAL A 26 -6.10 -0.38 2.52
CA VAL A 26 -6.91 0.18 1.45
C VAL A 26 -6.14 0.12 0.14
N VAL A 27 -6.73 -0.51 -0.87
CA VAL A 27 -6.11 -0.72 -2.18
C VAL A 27 -7.14 -0.64 -3.30
N GLU A 28 -6.72 -0.22 -4.51
CA GLU A 28 -7.60 -0.24 -5.70
C GLU A 28 -8.09 -1.66 -5.99
N GLU A 29 -9.39 -1.83 -6.28
CA GLU A 29 -10.09 -3.13 -6.39
C GLU A 29 -9.36 -4.18 -7.25
N GLY A 30 -8.73 -3.74 -8.36
CA GLY A 30 -7.98 -4.64 -9.25
C GLY A 30 -6.69 -5.23 -8.65
N PHE A 31 -6.27 -4.79 -7.45
CA PHE A 31 -5.07 -5.27 -6.77
C PHE A 31 -5.37 -5.81 -5.36
N ALA A 32 -6.64 -6.00 -5.02
CA ALA A 32 -7.08 -6.38 -3.68
C ALA A 32 -6.53 -7.75 -3.22
N GLN A 33 -6.16 -8.61 -4.14
CA GLN A 33 -5.59 -9.92 -3.83
C GLN A 33 -4.16 -9.82 -3.28
N ILE A 34 -3.35 -8.83 -3.73
CA ILE A 34 -1.92 -8.77 -3.36
C ILE A 34 -1.70 -8.62 -1.85
N PRO A 35 -2.40 -7.70 -1.14
CA PRO A 35 -2.22 -7.58 0.30
C PRO A 35 -2.59 -8.83 1.09
N THR A 36 -3.51 -9.66 0.58
CA THR A 36 -3.92 -10.92 1.27
C THR A 36 -2.81 -11.97 1.35
N TRP A 37 -1.73 -11.80 0.60
CA TRP A 37 -0.59 -12.72 0.63
C TRP A 37 0.31 -12.51 1.86
N HIS A 38 0.16 -11.38 2.55
CA HIS A 38 1.02 -11.03 3.68
C HIS A 38 0.30 -11.25 5.01
N GLU A 39 0.93 -12.02 5.91
CA GLU A 39 0.32 -12.45 7.17
C GLU A 39 -0.03 -11.31 8.14
N ALA A 40 0.65 -10.15 8.06
CA ALA A 40 0.35 -9.00 8.90
C ALA A 40 -0.90 -8.24 8.46
N VAL A 41 -1.54 -8.59 7.33
CA VAL A 41 -2.75 -7.93 6.83
C VAL A 41 -3.97 -8.66 7.34
N ASP A 42 -4.74 -8.02 8.20
CA ASP A 42 -5.99 -8.55 8.73
C ASP A 42 -7.16 -8.31 7.78
N ARG A 43 -7.21 -7.12 7.20
CA ARG A 43 -8.36 -6.73 6.38
C ARG A 43 -7.90 -5.94 5.15
N VAL A 44 -8.40 -6.35 4.00
CA VAL A 44 -8.27 -5.59 2.74
C VAL A 44 -9.57 -4.84 2.48
N ILE A 45 -9.46 -3.53 2.26
CA ILE A 45 -10.60 -2.64 1.97
C ILE A 45 -10.45 -2.15 0.53
N PRO A 46 -11.16 -2.75 -0.43
CA PRO A 46 -11.08 -2.35 -1.83
C PRO A 46 -11.67 -0.94 -2.04
N VAL A 47 -11.00 -0.16 -2.87
CA VAL A 47 -11.47 1.13 -3.35
C VAL A 47 -11.47 1.15 -4.87
N ALA A 48 -12.46 1.77 -5.50
CA ALA A 48 -12.62 1.78 -6.95
C ALA A 48 -12.60 3.21 -7.52
N ILE A 49 -11.63 4.02 -7.14
CA ILE A 49 -11.58 5.45 -7.52
C ILE A 49 -11.62 5.63 -9.04
N ARG A 50 -10.93 4.77 -9.79
CA ARG A 50 -10.88 4.84 -11.25
C ARG A 50 -12.26 4.62 -11.87
N ARG A 51 -13.03 3.64 -11.36
CA ARG A 51 -14.37 3.32 -11.82
C ARG A 51 -15.38 4.37 -11.34
N TRP A 52 -15.30 4.77 -10.06
CA TRP A 52 -16.22 5.75 -9.49
C TRP A 52 -16.18 7.11 -10.21
N ARG A 53 -15.02 7.55 -10.68
CA ARG A 53 -14.86 8.81 -11.42
C ARG A 53 -15.71 8.88 -12.69
N LYS A 54 -16.04 7.74 -13.32
CA LYS A 54 -16.83 7.71 -14.55
C LYS A 54 -18.31 8.02 -14.33
N ALA A 55 -18.82 7.76 -13.11
CA ALA A 55 -20.23 7.92 -12.78
C ALA A 55 -20.43 8.41 -11.32
N TRP A 56 -19.61 9.36 -10.88
CA TRP A 56 -19.45 9.79 -9.48
C TRP A 56 -20.77 10.12 -8.77
N PHE A 57 -21.78 10.64 -9.50
CA PHE A 57 -23.06 11.07 -8.95
C PHE A 57 -24.17 10.02 -9.09
N SER A 58 -23.92 8.88 -9.73
CA SER A 58 -24.91 7.82 -9.86
C SER A 58 -25.26 7.18 -8.52
N ALA A 59 -26.49 6.70 -8.37
CA ALA A 59 -26.97 6.11 -7.12
C ALA A 59 -26.15 4.86 -6.70
N PRO A 60 -25.82 3.92 -7.61
CA PRO A 60 -24.96 2.79 -7.24
C PRO A 60 -23.59 3.22 -6.72
N ILE A 61 -22.93 4.17 -7.39
CA ILE A 61 -21.60 4.65 -6.96
C ILE A 61 -21.68 5.41 -5.63
N LYS A 62 -22.74 6.14 -5.37
CA LYS A 62 -22.95 6.78 -4.05
C LYS A 62 -23.07 5.72 -2.94
N ALA A 63 -23.79 4.63 -3.20
CA ALA A 63 -23.93 3.52 -2.24
C ALA A 63 -22.57 2.83 -1.96
N GLU A 64 -21.80 2.51 -3.01
CA GLU A 64 -20.46 1.93 -2.88
C GLU A 64 -19.51 2.85 -2.07
N ARG A 65 -19.51 4.13 -2.36
CA ARG A 65 -18.69 5.12 -1.63
C ARG A 65 -19.09 5.26 -0.17
N LYS A 66 -20.39 5.12 0.11
CA LYS A 66 -20.89 5.10 1.49
C LYS A 66 -20.38 3.86 2.21
N ALA A 67 -20.53 2.68 1.62
CA ALA A 67 -20.05 1.41 2.19
C ALA A 67 -18.53 1.43 2.42
N PHE A 68 -17.75 1.95 1.46
CA PHE A 68 -16.31 2.15 1.60
C PHE A 68 -15.97 3.05 2.79
N ARG A 69 -16.66 4.20 2.93
CA ARG A 69 -16.46 5.11 4.06
C ARG A 69 -16.74 4.41 5.39
N GLU A 70 -17.84 3.68 5.47
CA GLU A 70 -18.21 2.91 6.67
C GLU A 70 -17.15 1.86 7.02
N ALA A 71 -16.64 1.14 6.02
CA ALA A 71 -15.59 0.16 6.20
C ALA A 71 -14.27 0.77 6.72
N VAL A 72 -13.85 1.92 6.18
CA VAL A 72 -12.63 2.63 6.61
C VAL A 72 -12.81 3.26 8.00
N GLN A 73 -14.03 3.64 8.36
CA GLN A 73 -14.35 4.27 9.64
C GLN A 73 -14.85 3.31 10.71
N ALA A 74 -14.90 2.00 10.40
CA ALA A 74 -15.41 0.98 11.32
C ALA A 74 -14.61 0.91 12.62
N GLN A 75 -13.34 1.28 12.59
CA GLN A 75 -12.47 1.31 13.76
C GLN A 75 -11.58 2.56 13.77
N ARG A 76 -10.93 2.79 14.90
CA ARG A 76 -9.90 3.80 15.05
C ARG A 76 -8.54 3.15 14.93
N TYR A 77 -7.65 3.77 14.16
CA TYR A 77 -6.29 3.31 13.92
C TYR A 77 -5.30 4.11 14.77
N ASP A 78 -4.27 3.46 15.27
CA ASP A 78 -3.15 4.12 15.97
C ASP A 78 -2.33 4.96 14.98
N ALA A 79 -2.09 4.43 13.78
CA ALA A 79 -1.43 5.13 12.71
C ALA A 79 -2.11 4.86 11.35
N ILE A 80 -2.18 5.87 10.50
CA ILE A 80 -2.69 5.78 9.13
C ILE A 80 -1.56 6.26 8.23
N ILE A 81 -1.01 5.37 7.39
CA ILE A 81 0.18 5.66 6.58
C ILE A 81 -0.22 5.74 5.10
N ASP A 82 -0.03 6.90 4.47
CA ASP A 82 -0.19 7.05 3.02
C ASP A 82 1.13 6.78 2.30
N ALA A 83 1.28 5.56 1.79
CA ALA A 83 2.45 5.11 1.05
C ALA A 83 2.54 5.65 -0.39
N GLN A 84 1.45 6.23 -0.93
CA GLN A 84 1.42 6.73 -2.31
C GLN A 84 1.86 8.19 -2.44
N GLY A 85 1.52 9.04 -1.47
CA GLY A 85 1.81 10.47 -1.50
C GLY A 85 1.13 11.20 -2.65
N LEU A 86 -0.09 10.80 -3.04
CA LEU A 86 -0.91 11.41 -4.08
C LEU A 86 -2.08 12.16 -3.45
N VAL A 87 -2.47 13.31 -4.00
CA VAL A 87 -3.62 14.08 -3.51
C VAL A 87 -4.90 13.26 -3.49
N LYS A 88 -5.10 12.41 -4.49
CA LYS A 88 -6.29 11.53 -4.55
C LYS A 88 -6.33 10.49 -3.43
N SER A 89 -5.21 9.87 -3.07
CA SER A 89 -5.15 8.92 -1.95
C SER A 89 -5.32 9.65 -0.62
N ALA A 90 -4.66 10.79 -0.46
CA ALA A 90 -4.74 11.60 0.74
C ALA A 90 -6.15 12.14 1.00
N ALA A 91 -6.81 12.72 -0.01
CA ALA A 91 -8.11 13.36 0.11
C ALA A 91 -9.29 12.36 0.16
N LEU A 92 -9.23 11.30 -0.65
CA LEU A 92 -10.36 10.38 -0.82
C LEU A 92 -10.30 9.14 0.07
N VAL A 93 -9.12 8.82 0.62
CA VAL A 93 -8.90 7.64 1.45
C VAL A 93 -8.35 8.04 2.82
N THR A 94 -7.12 8.54 2.89
CA THR A 94 -6.40 8.80 4.14
C THR A 94 -7.17 9.75 5.06
N ARG A 95 -7.79 10.79 4.50
CA ARG A 95 -8.61 11.75 5.25
C ARG A 95 -9.82 11.11 5.93
N LEU A 96 -10.42 10.07 5.34
CA LEU A 96 -11.63 9.43 5.88
C LEU A 96 -11.35 8.60 7.12
N ALA A 97 -10.18 7.95 7.21
CA ALA A 97 -9.82 7.07 8.31
C ALA A 97 -9.66 7.85 9.63
N ARG A 98 -9.99 7.18 10.74
CA ARG A 98 -9.95 7.75 12.09
C ARG A 98 -8.65 7.38 12.78
N GLY A 99 -7.75 8.37 12.98
CA GLY A 99 -6.43 8.17 13.61
C GLY A 99 -5.43 9.21 13.19
N VAL A 100 -4.19 9.06 13.64
CA VAL A 100 -3.08 9.95 13.26
C VAL A 100 -2.60 9.61 11.85
N LYS A 101 -2.59 10.59 10.97
CA LYS A 101 -2.26 10.43 9.55
C LYS A 101 -0.79 10.76 9.32
N HIS A 102 -0.07 9.81 8.76
CA HIS A 102 1.33 9.89 8.41
C HIS A 102 1.51 9.86 6.89
N GLY A 103 2.47 10.60 6.39
CA GLY A 103 2.86 10.59 4.99
C GLY A 103 4.15 11.35 4.76
N MET A 104 4.60 11.41 3.52
CA MET A 104 5.79 12.17 3.13
C MET A 104 5.52 13.68 3.23
N ASP A 105 6.56 14.46 3.50
CA ASP A 105 6.49 15.90 3.58
C ASP A 105 6.30 16.57 2.20
N TRP A 106 6.16 17.89 2.21
CA TRP A 106 5.99 18.68 0.98
C TRP A 106 7.11 18.51 -0.04
N GLN A 107 8.34 18.34 0.43
CA GLN A 107 9.51 18.23 -0.44
C GLN A 107 9.64 16.82 -1.06
N THR A 108 9.17 15.79 -0.37
CA THR A 108 9.44 14.40 -0.72
C THR A 108 8.22 13.60 -1.16
N ALA A 109 7.00 14.08 -0.91
CA ALA A 109 5.79 13.50 -1.47
C ALA A 109 5.82 13.52 -3.01
N ARG A 110 5.15 12.55 -3.62
CA ARG A 110 5.00 12.47 -5.08
C ARG A 110 4.22 13.67 -5.62
N GLU A 111 3.15 14.04 -4.91
CA GLU A 111 2.41 15.28 -5.10
C GLU A 111 2.47 16.10 -3.81
N PRO A 112 3.18 17.25 -3.79
CA PRO A 112 3.40 18.03 -2.57
C PRO A 112 2.12 18.37 -1.79
N LEU A 113 1.04 18.69 -2.49
CA LEU A 113 -0.26 19.01 -1.89
C LEU A 113 -0.85 17.88 -1.04
N ALA A 114 -0.45 16.62 -1.26
CA ALA A 114 -0.88 15.49 -0.44
C ALA A 114 -0.47 15.67 1.03
N SER A 115 0.68 16.31 1.27
CA SER A 115 1.20 16.54 2.63
C SER A 115 0.26 17.37 3.52
N LEU A 116 -0.65 18.16 2.93
CA LEU A 116 -1.62 18.98 3.68
C LEU A 116 -2.65 18.11 4.43
N PHE A 117 -2.83 16.85 4.03
CA PHE A 117 -3.77 15.92 4.65
C PHE A 117 -3.18 15.11 5.81
N TYR A 118 -1.85 15.25 6.08
CA TYR A 118 -1.17 14.47 7.11
C TYR A 118 -0.95 15.27 8.39
N ASN A 119 -1.15 14.61 9.53
CA ASN A 119 -0.85 15.14 10.86
C ASN A 119 0.66 15.06 11.15
N ARG A 120 1.30 13.99 10.70
CA ARG A 120 2.74 13.74 10.82
C ARG A 120 3.35 13.62 9.43
N ARG A 121 4.31 14.48 9.13
CA ARG A 121 4.98 14.56 7.84
C ARG A 121 6.42 14.13 8.01
N HIS A 122 6.86 13.18 7.18
CA HIS A 122 8.20 12.60 7.28
C HIS A 122 9.01 12.99 6.04
N HIS A 123 10.20 13.51 6.25
CA HIS A 123 11.15 13.74 5.18
C HIS A 123 11.77 12.40 4.75
N ILE A 124 11.53 11.98 3.51
CA ILE A 124 12.03 10.73 2.93
C ILE A 124 12.77 11.06 1.64
N ALA A 125 14.10 10.89 1.63
CA ALA A 125 14.93 11.27 0.49
C ALA A 125 14.45 10.62 -0.83
N LYS A 126 14.42 11.42 -1.91
CA LYS A 126 13.93 10.96 -3.23
C LYS A 126 14.92 10.05 -3.96
N GLN A 127 16.21 10.18 -3.67
CA GLN A 127 17.29 9.42 -4.33
C GLN A 127 17.45 8.00 -3.76
N GLN A 128 16.36 7.36 -3.41
CA GLN A 128 16.34 5.99 -2.93
C GLN A 128 15.43 5.13 -3.81
N HIS A 129 15.67 3.81 -3.81
CA HIS A 129 14.76 2.86 -4.44
C HIS A 129 13.35 2.97 -3.79
N ALA A 130 12.30 2.76 -4.58
CA ALA A 130 10.91 2.91 -4.12
C ALA A 130 10.60 2.06 -2.87
N VAL A 131 11.11 0.84 -2.80
CA VAL A 131 10.98 -0.05 -1.63
C VAL A 131 11.59 0.58 -0.39
N GLU A 132 12.82 1.08 -0.49
CA GLU A 132 13.54 1.68 0.65
C GLU A 132 12.84 2.94 1.17
N ARG A 133 12.29 3.75 0.27
CA ARG A 133 11.51 4.93 0.64
C ARG A 133 10.27 4.58 1.46
N ILE A 134 9.57 3.51 1.07
CA ILE A 134 8.36 3.10 1.79
C ILE A 134 8.74 2.47 3.13
N ARG A 135 9.79 1.64 3.19
CA ARG A 135 10.33 1.09 4.44
C ARG A 135 10.72 2.20 5.43
N GLU A 136 11.39 3.26 4.96
CA GLU A 136 11.76 4.41 5.79
C GLU A 136 10.52 5.17 6.28
N LEU A 137 9.50 5.37 5.42
CA LEU A 137 8.25 6.00 5.82
C LEU A 137 7.55 5.23 6.93
N PHE A 138 7.45 3.90 6.82
CA PHE A 138 6.84 3.06 7.84
C PHE A 138 7.64 3.10 9.14
N ALA A 139 8.96 2.99 9.08
CA ALA A 139 9.83 3.07 10.24
C ALA A 139 9.66 4.38 11.02
N LYS A 140 9.68 5.52 10.32
CA LYS A 140 9.46 6.85 10.92
C LYS A 140 8.02 7.03 11.45
N SER A 141 7.03 6.45 10.77
CA SER A 141 5.63 6.55 11.18
C SER A 141 5.32 5.73 12.43
N LEU A 142 5.95 4.59 12.57
CA LEU A 142 5.71 3.63 13.66
C LEU A 142 6.77 3.69 14.77
N GLY A 143 7.84 4.48 14.59
CA GLY A 143 8.83 4.75 15.62
C GLY A 143 9.87 3.65 15.82
N TYR A 144 10.19 2.88 14.78
CA TYR A 144 11.28 1.89 14.83
C TYR A 144 12.45 2.27 13.89
N ALA A 145 13.62 1.67 14.12
CA ALA A 145 14.78 1.85 13.24
C ALA A 145 14.60 1.01 11.96
N LYS A 146 14.69 1.66 10.77
CA LYS A 146 14.63 0.94 9.49
C LYS A 146 15.77 -0.09 9.43
N PRO A 147 15.50 -1.39 9.18
CA PRO A 147 16.56 -2.39 9.01
C PRO A 147 17.42 -2.07 7.78
N GLU A 148 18.75 -2.33 7.89
CA GLU A 148 19.70 -2.19 6.78
C GLU A 148 19.68 -3.38 5.81
N THR A 149 19.04 -4.48 6.21
CA THR A 149 18.87 -5.67 5.38
C THR A 149 18.00 -5.41 4.17
N GLN A 150 18.17 -6.21 3.11
CA GLN A 150 17.27 -6.18 1.95
C GLN A 150 15.81 -6.42 2.38
N GLY A 151 14.88 -5.72 1.75
CA GLY A 151 13.45 -5.84 2.04
C GLY A 151 12.91 -7.24 1.72
N ASP A 152 12.22 -7.83 2.68
CA ASP A 152 11.61 -9.16 2.60
C ASP A 152 10.10 -9.00 2.33
N TYR A 153 9.63 -9.56 1.24
CA TYR A 153 8.21 -9.48 0.84
C TYR A 153 7.30 -10.41 1.64
N ALA A 154 7.87 -11.46 2.27
CA ALA A 154 7.19 -12.46 3.10
C ALA A 154 5.97 -13.16 2.44
N ILE A 155 5.99 -13.29 1.11
CA ILE A 155 4.89 -13.89 0.34
C ILE A 155 5.16 -15.30 -0.17
N SER A 156 6.40 -15.80 -0.03
CA SER A 156 6.80 -17.10 -0.56
C SER A 156 5.95 -18.24 0.00
N GLN A 157 5.62 -18.21 1.29
CA GLN A 157 4.78 -19.22 1.93
C GLN A 157 3.38 -19.32 1.33
N HIS A 158 2.82 -18.20 0.86
CA HIS A 158 1.52 -18.19 0.19
C HIS A 158 1.53 -19.02 -1.11
N PHE A 159 2.67 -19.09 -1.81
CA PHE A 159 2.81 -19.78 -3.09
C PHE A 159 3.41 -21.18 -2.97
N LEU A 160 3.90 -21.61 -1.81
CA LEU A 160 4.49 -22.92 -1.61
C LEU A 160 3.45 -24.08 -1.65
N HIS A 161 2.18 -23.80 -1.37
CA HIS A 161 1.13 -24.80 -1.43
C HIS A 161 0.66 -25.00 -2.88
N GLY A 162 1.22 -26.02 -3.55
CA GLY A 162 0.84 -26.42 -4.91
C GLY A 162 1.91 -26.28 -5.98
N SER A 163 3.09 -25.74 -5.66
CA SER A 163 4.21 -25.76 -6.61
C SER A 163 4.82 -27.16 -6.66
N GLN A 164 4.70 -27.86 -7.77
CA GLN A 164 5.57 -28.99 -8.08
C GLN A 164 6.99 -28.42 -8.24
N GLN A 165 7.86 -28.72 -7.26
CA GLN A 165 9.26 -28.41 -7.38
C GLN A 165 9.83 -29.27 -8.52
N THR A 166 10.25 -28.65 -9.60
CA THR A 166 10.96 -29.34 -10.69
C THR A 166 12.45 -29.14 -10.46
N ASP A 167 13.20 -30.22 -10.43
CA ASP A 167 14.67 -30.21 -10.34
C ASP A 167 15.33 -29.89 -11.70
N ALA A 168 14.54 -29.78 -12.78
CA ALA A 168 15.03 -29.42 -14.09
C ALA A 168 15.23 -27.90 -14.21
N PRO A 169 16.32 -27.43 -14.84
CA PRO A 169 16.52 -26.02 -15.12
C PRO A 169 15.39 -25.49 -16.03
N TYR A 170 14.85 -24.31 -15.69
CA TYR A 170 13.79 -23.66 -16.47
C TYR A 170 14.04 -22.15 -16.63
N LEU A 171 13.45 -21.60 -17.66
CA LEU A 171 13.44 -20.16 -17.93
C LEU A 171 12.00 -19.65 -17.94
N ILE A 172 11.80 -18.50 -17.30
CA ILE A 172 10.51 -17.80 -17.31
C ILE A 172 10.62 -16.55 -18.17
N PHE A 173 9.82 -16.48 -19.23
CA PHE A 173 9.70 -15.30 -20.07
C PHE A 173 8.47 -14.47 -19.66
N LEU A 174 8.69 -13.23 -19.22
CA LEU A 174 7.63 -12.26 -18.93
C LEU A 174 7.55 -11.27 -20.11
N HIS A 175 6.71 -11.58 -21.11
CA HIS A 175 6.63 -10.83 -22.36
C HIS A 175 5.44 -9.88 -22.47
N ALA A 176 4.51 -9.90 -21.51
CA ALA A 176 3.30 -9.08 -21.55
C ALA A 176 3.35 -7.90 -20.58
N THR A 177 2.89 -6.74 -21.04
CA THR A 177 2.74 -5.51 -20.26
C THR A 177 1.44 -4.82 -20.65
N THR A 178 0.91 -3.97 -19.79
CA THR A 178 -0.30 -3.17 -20.05
C THR A 178 -0.02 -1.93 -20.92
N ARG A 179 1.23 -1.69 -21.32
CA ARG A 179 1.65 -0.54 -22.11
C ARG A 179 2.16 -1.04 -23.45
N ASP A 180 1.54 -0.56 -24.54
CA ASP A 180 1.88 -0.96 -25.91
C ASP A 180 3.34 -0.62 -26.28
N ASP A 181 3.87 0.52 -25.76
CA ASP A 181 5.26 0.95 -25.95
C ASP A 181 6.32 0.08 -25.24
N LYS A 182 5.88 -0.94 -24.49
CA LYS A 182 6.76 -1.88 -23.76
C LYS A 182 6.52 -3.34 -24.14
N HIS A 183 5.76 -3.61 -25.20
CA HIS A 183 5.72 -4.91 -25.83
C HIS A 183 6.97 -5.13 -26.67
N TRP A 184 7.53 -6.31 -26.63
CA TRP A 184 8.69 -6.79 -27.40
C TRP A 184 8.43 -8.14 -28.03
#